data_901f0b5c241be22b2e4b6294b56543fc
#
_entry.id   901f0b5c241be22b2e4b6294b56543fc
#
_cell.length_a   1.000
_cell.length_b   1.000
_cell.length_c   1.000
_cell.angle_alpha   90.00
_cell.angle_beta   90.00
_cell.angle_gamma   90.00
#
_symmetry.space_group_name_H-M   'P 1'
#
loop_
_entity.id
_entity.type
_entity.pdbx_description
1 polymer ?
#
loop_
_entity_poly.entity_id
_entity_poly.type
_entity_poly.pdbx_seq_one_letter_code
_entity_poly.pdbx_strand_id
1 'polypeptide(L)'
;MTFKKILIISLFLISLPVGAKECTNRLDYMNMDWWKNYNDEVLINHFQTLYENNHDLRIAALKTKQAEENIRLAGANQLPQLGFDGSVSRVFRGPRTQFGSVVIPKYIQNEIFLPLNASYEIDIWGQNYLNRKSAKKQAEIAKQQERAAYIYITSSFAADYYNLIKMDELERNLLKIIDLQKNIVSMTEKKYNSGLASINEVLDEKQILVNFEKDLNKLKENKKILNDEAVVLLGLNTDKAIELSDYQSI
;
A
#
# COMPACT_ATOMS: atom_id res chain seq x y z
N MET A 1 -51.21 -31.45 41.65
CA MET A 1 -50.73 -30.05 41.66
C MET A 1 -49.22 -30.09 41.67
N THR A 2 -48.58 -29.97 40.51
CA THR A 2 -47.13 -29.91 40.39
C THR A 2 -46.79 -28.80 39.43
N PHE A 3 -46.22 -27.75 39.95
CA PHE A 3 -45.80 -26.54 39.25
C PHE A 3 -44.59 -26.87 38.37
N LYS A 4 -44.72 -26.79 37.03
CA LYS A 4 -43.62 -26.74 36.09
C LYS A 4 -43.00 -25.34 36.12
N LYS A 5 -41.81 -25.22 36.69
CA LYS A 5 -40.98 -24.01 36.59
C LYS A 5 -40.37 -23.99 35.19
N ILE A 6 -40.89 -23.12 34.35
CA ILE A 6 -40.30 -22.76 33.04
C ILE A 6 -39.13 -21.84 33.33
N LEU A 7 -37.91 -22.33 33.12
CA LEU A 7 -36.69 -21.54 33.18
C LEU A 7 -36.57 -20.75 31.88
N ILE A 8 -36.95 -19.48 31.91
CA ILE A 8 -36.72 -18.55 30.80
C ILE A 8 -35.25 -18.15 30.83
N ILE A 9 -34.41 -18.74 29.99
CA ILE A 9 -33.07 -18.26 29.73
C ILE A 9 -33.19 -17.01 28.84
N SER A 10 -33.15 -15.85 29.48
CA SER A 10 -33.05 -14.59 28.79
C SER A 10 -31.67 -14.48 28.16
N LEU A 11 -31.63 -14.69 26.82
CA LEU A 11 -30.45 -14.47 25.99
C LEU A 11 -30.16 -12.96 25.94
N PHE A 12 -29.33 -12.49 26.88
CA PHE A 12 -28.80 -11.12 26.83
C PHE A 12 -27.88 -11.00 25.62
N LEU A 13 -28.39 -10.51 24.50
CA LEU A 13 -27.60 -10.01 23.39
C LEU A 13 -26.84 -8.77 23.88
N ILE A 14 -25.64 -9.00 24.42
CA ILE A 14 -24.68 -7.92 24.67
C ILE A 14 -24.19 -7.48 23.28
N SER A 15 -24.85 -6.46 22.72
CA SER A 15 -24.29 -5.69 21.61
C SER A 15 -23.08 -4.93 22.18
N LEU A 16 -21.90 -5.54 22.05
CA LEU A 16 -20.66 -4.80 22.25
C LEU A 16 -20.62 -3.70 21.17
N PRO A 17 -20.51 -2.42 21.55
CA PRO A 17 -20.24 -1.40 20.56
C PRO A 17 -18.89 -1.74 19.95
N VAL A 18 -18.90 -2.12 18.67
CA VAL A 18 -17.70 -2.08 17.84
C VAL A 18 -17.39 -0.60 17.66
N GLY A 19 -16.74 -0.04 18.68
CA GLY A 19 -16.11 1.26 18.56
C GLY A 19 -15.07 1.13 17.47
N ALA A 20 -15.39 1.60 16.29
CA ALA A 20 -14.40 1.97 15.31
C ALA A 20 -13.53 3.06 15.96
N LYS A 21 -12.48 2.63 16.69
CA LYS A 21 -11.39 3.55 17.04
C LYS A 21 -10.84 4.02 15.71
N GLU A 22 -11.15 5.26 15.38
CA GLU A 22 -10.51 5.99 14.30
C GLU A 22 -9.02 5.69 14.31
N CYS A 23 -8.46 5.43 13.13
CA CYS A 23 -7.03 5.31 12.91
C CYS A 23 -6.35 6.69 13.11
N THR A 24 -6.60 7.31 14.25
CA THR A 24 -5.91 8.51 14.68
C THR A 24 -4.60 8.10 15.33
N ASN A 25 -3.48 8.51 14.71
CA ASN A 25 -2.12 8.51 15.23
C ASN A 25 -1.46 7.14 15.51
N ARG A 26 -1.35 6.29 14.48
CA ARG A 26 -0.39 5.18 14.49
C ARG A 26 1.07 5.63 14.32
N LEU A 27 1.29 6.91 14.08
CA LEU A 27 2.60 7.46 13.77
C LEU A 27 3.41 7.91 15.00
N ASP A 28 2.82 7.92 16.20
CA ASP A 28 3.46 8.40 17.43
C ASP A 28 4.74 7.64 17.87
N TYR A 29 4.95 6.43 17.33
CA TYR A 29 6.16 5.64 17.63
C TYR A 29 7.24 5.71 16.54
N MET A 30 6.96 6.40 15.45
CA MET A 30 7.94 6.62 14.37
C MET A 30 8.64 7.94 14.63
N ASN A 31 9.97 7.92 14.71
CA ASN A 31 10.74 9.17 14.74
C ASN A 31 10.63 9.82 13.37
N MET A 32 9.58 10.62 13.20
CA MET A 32 9.22 11.30 11.95
C MET A 32 10.04 12.59 11.75
N ASP A 33 10.97 12.90 12.67
CA ASP A 33 11.57 14.21 12.75
C ASP A 33 12.93 14.32 12.04
N TRP A 34 13.44 13.23 11.43
CA TRP A 34 14.75 13.23 10.82
C TRP A 34 14.92 14.27 9.70
N TRP A 35 13.85 14.55 8.94
CA TRP A 35 13.86 15.53 7.83
C TRP A 35 13.72 16.95 8.31
N LYS A 36 13.29 17.24 9.53
CA LYS A 36 13.29 18.62 10.09
C LYS A 36 14.68 19.22 10.13
N ASN A 37 15.70 18.36 10.15
CA ASN A 37 17.09 18.81 10.11
C ASN A 37 17.50 19.42 8.76
N TYR A 38 16.72 19.19 7.70
CA TYR A 38 17.01 19.76 6.37
C TYR A 38 16.44 21.17 6.17
N ASN A 39 15.60 21.67 7.09
CA ASN A 39 14.97 22.99 7.04
C ASN A 39 14.27 23.31 5.71
N ASP A 40 13.80 22.29 4.98
CA ASP A 40 13.10 22.42 3.71
C ASP A 40 11.59 22.27 3.93
N GLU A 41 10.89 23.42 3.94
CA GLU A 41 9.43 23.46 4.17
C GLU A 41 8.66 22.77 3.05
N VAL A 42 9.14 22.83 1.80
CA VAL A 42 8.49 22.18 0.65
C VAL A 42 8.57 20.67 0.80
N LEU A 43 9.74 20.14 1.16
CA LEU A 43 9.92 18.72 1.44
C LEU A 43 9.04 18.24 2.60
N ILE A 44 8.92 19.05 3.67
CA ILE A 44 8.06 18.71 4.82
C ILE A 44 6.60 18.60 4.39
N ASN A 45 6.10 19.53 3.57
CA ASN A 45 4.73 19.48 3.05
C ASN A 45 4.49 18.25 2.15
N HIS A 46 5.49 17.89 1.35
CA HIS A 46 5.41 16.67 0.55
C HIS A 46 5.36 15.41 1.41
N PHE A 47 6.12 15.34 2.51
CA PHE A 47 6.02 14.23 3.43
C PHE A 47 4.63 14.11 4.06
N GLN A 48 4.02 15.23 4.44
CA GLN A 48 2.65 15.20 4.96
C GLN A 48 1.67 14.61 3.92
N THR A 49 1.77 15.06 2.67
CA THR A 49 0.97 14.54 1.55
C THR A 49 1.21 13.06 1.32
N LEU A 50 2.49 12.61 1.39
CA LEU A 50 2.88 11.21 1.25
C LEU A 50 2.24 10.34 2.35
N TYR A 51 2.23 10.80 3.61
CA TYR A 51 1.61 10.05 4.71
C TYR A 51 0.11 9.87 4.53
N GLU A 52 -0.56 10.87 4.00
CA GLU A 52 -2.01 10.82 3.84
C GLU A 52 -2.44 9.96 2.65
N ASN A 53 -1.66 9.97 1.56
CA ASN A 53 -2.10 9.43 0.28
C ASN A 53 -1.35 8.19 -0.20
N ASN A 54 -0.15 7.90 0.32
CA ASN A 54 0.64 6.78 -0.18
C ASN A 54 -0.05 5.43 0.08
N HIS A 55 -0.27 4.68 -1.01
CA HIS A 55 -0.96 3.40 -0.96
C HIS A 55 -0.14 2.28 -0.30
N ASP A 56 1.18 2.29 -0.45
CA ASP A 56 2.05 1.25 0.11
C ASP A 56 2.15 1.39 1.63
N LEU A 57 2.19 2.62 2.16
CA LEU A 57 2.08 2.86 3.60
C LEU A 57 0.74 2.37 4.15
N ARG A 58 -0.35 2.63 3.43
CA ARG A 58 -1.68 2.14 3.79
C ARG A 58 -1.76 0.63 3.80
N ILE A 59 -1.15 -0.03 2.79
CA ILE A 59 -1.07 -1.49 2.72
C ILE A 59 -0.27 -2.05 3.91
N ALA A 60 0.88 -1.45 4.24
CA ALA A 60 1.70 -1.86 5.38
C ALA A 60 0.91 -1.75 6.70
N ALA A 61 0.21 -0.64 6.93
CA ALA A 61 -0.65 -0.45 8.10
C ALA A 61 -1.81 -1.46 8.17
N LEU A 62 -2.43 -1.78 7.04
CA LEU A 62 -3.50 -2.79 6.99
C LEU A 62 -2.97 -4.21 7.26
N LYS A 63 -1.76 -4.55 6.80
CA LYS A 63 -1.10 -5.84 7.13
C LYS A 63 -0.83 -5.96 8.63
N THR A 64 -0.39 -4.89 9.28
CA THR A 64 -0.22 -4.86 10.73
C THR A 64 -1.56 -5.09 11.45
N LYS A 65 -2.62 -4.40 11.02
CA LYS A 65 -3.97 -4.60 11.57
C LYS A 65 -4.47 -6.03 11.36
N GLN A 66 -4.24 -6.61 10.20
CA GLN A 66 -4.57 -8.01 9.90
C GLN A 66 -3.84 -8.97 10.86
N ALA A 67 -2.55 -8.74 11.11
CA ALA A 67 -1.78 -9.55 12.05
C ALA A 67 -2.29 -9.40 13.50
N GLU A 68 -2.74 -8.22 13.90
CA GLU A 68 -3.39 -8.00 15.19
C GLU A 68 -4.72 -8.75 15.32
N GLU A 69 -5.56 -8.77 14.28
CA GLU A 69 -6.80 -9.54 14.29
C GLU A 69 -6.55 -11.06 14.29
N ASN A 70 -5.46 -11.52 13.68
CA ASN A 70 -5.06 -12.93 13.75
C ASN A 70 -4.76 -13.40 15.18
N ILE A 71 -4.37 -12.50 16.10
CA ILE A 71 -4.24 -12.83 17.55
C ILE A 71 -5.60 -13.22 18.12
N ARG A 72 -6.67 -12.51 17.73
CA ARG A 72 -8.04 -12.81 18.18
C ARG A 72 -8.52 -14.13 17.59
N LEU A 73 -8.22 -14.35 16.30
CA LEU A 73 -8.57 -15.60 15.63
C LEU A 73 -7.88 -16.80 16.30
N ALA A 74 -6.57 -16.70 16.57
CA ALA A 74 -5.84 -17.75 17.29
C ALA A 74 -6.36 -17.93 18.73
N GLY A 75 -6.86 -16.86 19.37
CA GLY A 75 -7.48 -16.91 20.69
C GLY A 75 -8.87 -17.56 20.68
N ALA A 76 -9.59 -17.51 19.57
CA ALA A 76 -10.92 -18.12 19.45
C ALA A 76 -10.88 -19.64 19.62
N ASN A 77 -9.79 -20.30 19.25
CA ASN A 77 -9.61 -21.73 19.44
C ASN A 77 -9.47 -22.16 20.93
N GLN A 78 -9.30 -21.20 21.83
CA GLN A 78 -9.31 -21.43 23.29
C GLN A 78 -10.71 -21.33 23.88
N LEU A 79 -11.73 -21.03 23.09
CA LEU A 79 -13.12 -20.86 23.51
C LEU A 79 -13.99 -21.98 22.93
N PRO A 80 -15.13 -22.31 23.59
CA PRO A 80 -16.11 -23.22 23.02
C PRO A 80 -16.57 -22.73 21.63
N GLN A 81 -16.58 -23.63 20.66
CA GLN A 81 -17.07 -23.37 19.32
C GLN A 81 -18.56 -23.70 19.26
N LEU A 82 -19.35 -22.74 18.82
CA LEU A 82 -20.79 -22.92 18.60
C LEU A 82 -21.04 -22.94 17.10
N GLY A 83 -21.60 -24.04 16.61
CA GLY A 83 -22.00 -24.20 15.22
C GLY A 83 -23.54 -24.29 15.12
N PHE A 84 -24.08 -23.65 14.11
CA PHE A 84 -25.47 -23.76 13.71
C PHE A 84 -25.53 -24.09 12.22
N ASP A 85 -26.05 -25.28 11.92
CA ASP A 85 -26.26 -25.74 10.54
C ASP A 85 -27.76 -25.92 10.31
N GLY A 86 -28.31 -25.21 9.35
CA GLY A 86 -29.71 -25.34 9.01
C GLY A 86 -29.90 -26.00 7.66
N SER A 87 -30.74 -27.03 7.59
CA SER A 87 -31.13 -27.62 6.32
C SER A 87 -32.65 -27.78 6.21
N VAL A 88 -33.15 -27.47 5.01
CA VAL A 88 -34.55 -27.74 4.64
C VAL A 88 -34.51 -28.66 3.43
N SER A 89 -35.08 -29.81 3.58
CA SER A 89 -35.16 -30.79 2.49
C SER A 89 -36.59 -31.21 2.22
N ARG A 90 -36.88 -31.48 0.96
CA ARG A 90 -38.14 -32.08 0.52
C ARG A 90 -37.79 -33.37 -0.21
N VAL A 91 -38.12 -34.47 0.46
CA VAL A 91 -37.85 -35.82 -0.05
C VAL A 91 -39.14 -36.40 -0.69
N PHE A 92 -39.02 -36.70 -1.95
CA PHE A 92 -40.04 -37.45 -2.66
C PHE A 92 -39.63 -38.92 -2.76
N ARG A 93 -40.42 -39.84 -2.22
CA ARG A 93 -40.21 -41.27 -2.35
C ARG A 93 -41.34 -41.90 -3.17
N GLY A 94 -40.98 -42.54 -4.27
CA GLY A 94 -41.90 -43.30 -5.09
C GLY A 94 -42.39 -44.56 -4.35
N PRO A 95 -43.42 -45.21 -4.88
CA PRO A 95 -43.92 -46.48 -4.31
C PRO A 95 -42.80 -47.57 -4.39
N ARG A 96 -42.65 -48.33 -3.36
CA ARG A 96 -41.69 -49.46 -3.32
C ARG A 96 -42.31 -50.65 -2.60
N THR A 97 -41.93 -51.84 -3.03
CA THR A 97 -42.31 -53.12 -2.37
C THR A 97 -41.21 -53.50 -1.36
N GLN A 98 -41.63 -53.82 -0.16
CA GLN A 98 -40.72 -54.30 0.91
C GLN A 98 -41.17 -55.67 1.34
N PHE A 99 -40.24 -56.63 1.47
CA PHE A 99 -40.50 -58.03 1.85
C PHE A 99 -41.56 -58.72 0.98
N GLY A 100 -41.54 -58.53 -0.33
CA GLY A 100 -42.33 -59.32 -1.31
C GLY A 100 -43.84 -59.02 -1.38
N SER A 101 -44.47 -58.47 -0.37
CA SER A 101 -45.93 -58.23 -0.33
C SER A 101 -46.36 -56.89 0.25
N VAL A 102 -45.50 -56.18 0.96
CA VAL A 102 -45.88 -54.87 1.54
C VAL A 102 -45.55 -53.77 0.57
N VAL A 103 -46.58 -53.10 0.02
CA VAL A 103 -46.44 -51.95 -0.84
C VAL A 103 -46.45 -50.69 0.03
N ILE A 104 -45.34 -49.96 0.05
CA ILE A 104 -45.25 -48.64 0.67
C ILE A 104 -45.70 -47.61 -0.38
N PRO A 105 -46.77 -46.85 -0.14
CA PRO A 105 -47.25 -45.85 -1.10
C PRO A 105 -46.23 -44.70 -1.25
N LYS A 106 -46.32 -43.95 -2.37
CA LYS A 106 -45.55 -42.74 -2.54
C LYS A 106 -45.88 -41.74 -1.42
N TYR A 107 -44.85 -41.09 -0.91
CA TYR A 107 -45.05 -40.02 0.04
C TYR A 107 -44.04 -38.88 -0.18
N ILE A 108 -44.44 -37.70 0.23
CA ILE A 108 -43.59 -36.49 0.24
C ILE A 108 -43.38 -36.14 1.70
N GLN A 109 -42.12 -35.99 2.06
CA GLN A 109 -41.73 -35.58 3.38
C GLN A 109 -40.97 -34.27 3.29
N ASN A 110 -41.40 -33.29 4.05
CA ASN A 110 -40.63 -32.06 4.27
C ASN A 110 -39.89 -32.24 5.59
N GLU A 111 -38.59 -32.03 5.56
CA GLU A 111 -37.72 -32.18 6.73
C GLU A 111 -37.02 -30.83 6.95
N ILE A 112 -37.13 -30.32 8.15
CA ILE A 112 -36.44 -29.14 8.62
C ILE A 112 -35.52 -29.61 9.75
N PHE A 113 -34.23 -29.44 9.56
CA PHE A 113 -33.22 -29.85 10.51
C PHE A 113 -32.41 -28.61 10.93
N LEU A 114 -32.45 -28.29 12.22
CA LEU A 114 -31.83 -27.08 12.80
C LEU A 114 -30.95 -27.48 14.02
N PRO A 115 -29.80 -28.11 13.78
CA PRO A 115 -28.92 -28.52 14.88
C PRO A 115 -28.14 -27.32 15.44
N LEU A 116 -28.01 -27.27 16.74
CA LEU A 116 -27.07 -26.43 17.47
C LEU A 116 -25.97 -27.33 18.03
N ASN A 117 -24.76 -27.14 17.58
CA ASN A 117 -23.60 -27.88 18.00
C ASN A 117 -22.71 -27.04 18.90
N ALA A 118 -22.24 -27.57 19.99
CA ALA A 118 -21.22 -26.97 20.84
C ALA A 118 -20.06 -27.95 20.99
N SER A 119 -18.85 -27.49 20.70
CA SER A 119 -17.64 -28.26 20.90
C SER A 119 -16.59 -27.45 21.64
N TYR A 120 -15.87 -28.10 22.52
CA TYR A 120 -14.77 -27.49 23.27
C TYR A 120 -13.63 -28.49 23.41
N GLU A 121 -12.43 -28.05 22.96
CA GLU A 121 -11.21 -28.83 23.11
C GLU A 121 -10.37 -28.27 24.27
N ILE A 122 -10.14 -29.11 25.29
CA ILE A 122 -9.32 -28.72 26.44
C ILE A 122 -7.85 -28.76 26.03
N ASP A 123 -7.19 -27.60 26.12
CA ASP A 123 -5.78 -27.41 25.70
C ASP A 123 -4.79 -27.92 26.78
N ILE A 124 -4.76 -29.21 27.03
CA ILE A 124 -3.91 -29.85 28.05
C ILE A 124 -2.43 -29.63 27.77
N TRP A 125 -2.05 -29.63 26.48
CA TRP A 125 -0.66 -29.52 26.04
C TRP A 125 -0.24 -28.09 25.71
N GLY A 126 -1.13 -27.13 25.82
CA GLY A 126 -0.85 -25.73 25.58
C GLY A 126 -0.65 -25.38 24.10
N GLN A 127 -1.14 -26.20 23.16
CA GLN A 127 -0.99 -25.96 21.72
C GLN A 127 -1.68 -24.67 21.29
N ASN A 128 -2.92 -24.44 21.70
CA ASN A 128 -3.67 -23.23 21.37
C ASN A 128 -3.08 -21.99 22.06
N TYR A 129 -2.60 -22.15 23.30
CA TYR A 129 -1.85 -21.08 23.98
C TYR A 129 -0.59 -20.68 23.22
N LEU A 130 0.21 -21.65 22.75
CA LEU A 130 1.44 -21.39 21.97
C LEU A 130 1.11 -20.78 20.61
N ASN A 131 0.05 -21.24 19.94
CA ASN A 131 -0.41 -20.65 18.68
C ASN A 131 -0.78 -19.17 18.84
N ARG A 132 -1.52 -18.82 19.90
CA ARG A 132 -1.84 -17.43 20.21
C ARG A 132 -0.58 -16.60 20.55
N LYS A 133 0.37 -17.18 21.25
CA LYS A 133 1.67 -16.54 21.55
C LYS A 133 2.47 -16.31 20.26
N SER A 134 2.48 -17.27 19.35
CA SER A 134 3.09 -17.12 18.01
C SER A 134 2.42 -16.00 17.22
N ALA A 135 1.09 -15.95 17.16
CA ALA A 135 0.35 -14.88 16.50
C ALA A 135 0.70 -13.49 17.07
N LYS A 136 0.90 -13.37 18.39
CA LYS A 136 1.37 -12.11 19.00
C LYS A 136 2.75 -11.70 18.46
N LYS A 137 3.68 -12.66 18.34
CA LYS A 137 5.01 -12.37 17.79
C LYS A 137 4.96 -12.01 16.30
N GLN A 138 4.07 -12.62 15.53
CA GLN A 138 3.84 -12.24 14.13
C GLN A 138 3.29 -10.82 14.00
N ALA A 139 2.42 -10.38 14.92
CA ALA A 139 1.95 -8.99 14.94
C ALA A 139 3.08 -8.00 15.29
N GLU A 140 3.98 -8.36 16.21
CA GLU A 140 5.17 -7.56 16.51
C GLU A 140 6.09 -7.44 15.28
N ILE A 141 6.28 -8.54 14.52
CA ILE A 141 7.03 -8.53 13.26
C ILE A 141 6.36 -7.61 12.24
N ALA A 142 5.03 -7.72 12.06
CA ALA A 142 4.30 -6.87 11.13
C ALA A 142 4.46 -5.38 11.46
N LYS A 143 4.48 -5.01 12.74
CA LYS A 143 4.78 -3.63 13.18
C LYS A 143 6.18 -3.15 12.78
N GLN A 144 7.19 -4.02 12.90
CA GLN A 144 8.54 -3.66 12.46
C GLN A 144 8.65 -3.57 10.94
N GLN A 145 7.90 -4.39 10.21
CA GLN A 145 7.82 -4.32 8.75
C GLN A 145 7.11 -3.03 8.28
N GLU A 146 6.04 -2.62 8.97
CA GLU A 146 5.38 -1.32 8.73
C GLU A 146 6.37 -0.16 8.93
N ARG A 147 7.15 -0.19 10.02
CA ARG A 147 8.19 0.80 10.28
C ARG A 147 9.28 0.81 9.19
N ALA A 148 9.73 -0.36 8.77
CA ALA A 148 10.72 -0.49 7.71
C ALA A 148 10.20 0.06 6.36
N ALA A 149 8.94 -0.25 6.01
CA ALA A 149 8.30 0.28 4.81
C ALA A 149 8.21 1.81 4.86
N TYR A 150 7.85 2.36 6.01
CA TYR A 150 7.82 3.80 6.25
C TYR A 150 9.18 4.46 5.98
N ILE A 151 10.26 3.95 6.61
CA ILE A 151 11.61 4.49 6.42
C ILE A 151 12.04 4.38 4.95
N TYR A 152 11.76 3.24 4.31
CA TYR A 152 12.11 3.01 2.92
C TYR A 152 11.42 4.02 1.97
N ILE A 153 10.11 4.16 2.08
CA ILE A 153 9.32 5.02 1.19
C ILE A 153 9.71 6.50 1.39
N THR A 154 9.87 6.95 2.63
CA THR A 154 10.28 8.34 2.90
C THR A 154 11.69 8.64 2.42
N SER A 155 12.62 7.69 2.60
CA SER A 155 14.00 7.85 2.11
C SER A 155 14.07 7.83 0.59
N SER A 156 13.27 6.98 -0.07
CA SER A 156 13.18 6.93 -1.53
C SER A 156 12.64 8.25 -2.09
N PHE A 157 11.53 8.74 -1.53
CA PHE A 157 10.96 10.02 -1.96
C PHE A 157 11.94 11.19 -1.76
N ALA A 158 12.66 11.24 -0.62
CA ALA A 158 13.67 12.29 -0.39
C ALA A 158 14.79 12.23 -1.43
N ALA A 159 15.26 11.02 -1.78
CA ALA A 159 16.28 10.84 -2.80
C ALA A 159 15.80 11.33 -4.17
N ASP A 160 14.57 11.00 -4.57
CA ASP A 160 13.98 11.43 -5.83
C ASP A 160 13.79 12.95 -5.86
N TYR A 161 13.33 13.54 -4.78
CA TYR A 161 13.15 14.98 -4.62
C TYR A 161 14.47 15.75 -4.82
N TYR A 162 15.55 15.37 -4.14
CA TYR A 162 16.85 16.02 -4.31
C TYR A 162 17.49 15.73 -5.68
N ASN A 163 17.23 14.57 -6.28
CA ASN A 163 17.65 14.29 -7.65
C ASN A 163 16.90 15.18 -8.65
N LEU A 164 15.62 15.49 -8.44
CA LEU A 164 14.87 16.43 -9.26
C LEU A 164 15.46 17.85 -9.18
N ILE A 165 15.78 18.34 -7.97
CA ILE A 165 16.45 19.64 -7.78
C ILE A 165 17.78 19.69 -8.52
N LYS A 166 18.58 18.62 -8.40
CA LYS A 166 19.84 18.47 -9.13
C LYS A 166 19.62 18.52 -10.65
N MET A 167 18.61 17.84 -11.16
CA MET A 167 18.31 17.82 -12.60
C MET A 167 17.86 19.21 -13.09
N ASP A 168 17.13 19.98 -12.28
CA ASP A 168 16.77 21.35 -12.57
C ASP A 168 17.99 22.25 -12.74
N GLU A 169 18.94 22.12 -11.85
CA GLU A 169 20.17 22.91 -11.93
C GLU A 169 21.04 22.49 -13.13
N LEU A 170 21.11 21.18 -13.40
CA LEU A 170 21.80 20.67 -14.61
C LEU A 170 21.13 21.17 -15.89
N GLU A 171 19.80 21.23 -15.94
CA GLU A 171 19.06 21.77 -17.09
C GLU A 171 19.40 23.25 -17.31
N ARG A 172 19.36 24.06 -16.23
CA ARG A 172 19.73 25.48 -16.29
C ARG A 172 21.16 25.70 -16.80
N ASN A 173 22.11 24.89 -16.31
CA ASN A 173 23.50 24.97 -16.72
C ASN A 173 23.70 24.52 -18.19
N LEU A 174 23.04 23.45 -18.62
CA LEU A 174 23.11 22.97 -19.99
C LEU A 174 22.52 23.96 -21.00
N LEU A 175 21.43 24.64 -20.63
CA LEU A 175 20.88 25.73 -21.46
C LEU A 175 21.86 26.88 -21.63
N LYS A 176 22.61 27.28 -20.59
CA LYS A 176 23.68 28.29 -20.70
C LYS A 176 24.82 27.83 -21.63
N ILE A 177 25.21 26.54 -21.53
CA ILE A 177 26.25 25.96 -22.41
C ILE A 177 25.81 25.98 -23.86
N ILE A 178 24.53 25.60 -24.12
CA ILE A 178 23.95 25.64 -25.48
C ILE A 178 23.97 27.06 -26.05
N ASP A 179 23.61 28.05 -25.24
CA ASP A 179 23.65 29.48 -25.68
C ASP A 179 25.08 29.92 -26.02
N LEU A 180 26.05 29.58 -25.17
CA LEU A 180 27.47 29.88 -25.45
C LEU A 180 27.96 29.15 -26.72
N GLN A 181 27.56 27.87 -26.94
CA GLN A 181 27.94 27.13 -28.12
C GLN A 181 27.31 27.69 -29.41
N LYS A 182 26.06 28.22 -29.35
CA LYS A 182 25.43 28.92 -30.46
C LYS A 182 26.23 30.17 -30.86
N ASN A 183 26.74 30.90 -29.87
CA ASN A 183 27.59 32.06 -30.14
C ASN A 183 28.91 31.63 -30.80
N ILE A 184 29.55 30.54 -30.34
CA ILE A 184 30.78 30.01 -30.96
C ILE A 184 30.51 29.63 -32.42
N VAL A 185 29.45 28.87 -32.73
CA VAL A 185 29.04 28.51 -34.08
C VAL A 185 28.89 29.80 -34.94
N SER A 186 28.18 30.80 -34.46
CA SER A 186 28.00 32.06 -35.20
C SER A 186 29.32 32.78 -35.47
N MET A 187 30.25 32.80 -34.51
CA MET A 187 31.58 33.39 -34.69
C MET A 187 32.41 32.62 -35.68
N THR A 188 32.39 31.27 -35.66
CA THR A 188 33.12 30.42 -36.62
C THR A 188 32.55 30.52 -38.02
N GLU A 189 31.22 30.67 -38.18
CA GLU A 189 30.59 30.95 -39.49
C GLU A 189 31.04 32.28 -40.07
N LYS A 190 31.14 33.35 -39.22
CA LYS A 190 31.67 34.64 -39.66
C LYS A 190 33.13 34.57 -40.11
N LYS A 191 33.97 33.80 -39.39
CA LYS A 191 35.38 33.56 -39.76
C LYS A 191 35.46 32.81 -41.08
N TYR A 192 34.64 31.77 -41.28
CA TYR A 192 34.56 31.06 -42.54
C TYR A 192 34.21 31.97 -43.71
N ASN A 193 33.16 32.78 -43.57
CA ASN A 193 32.74 33.74 -44.59
C ASN A 193 33.84 34.80 -44.92
N SER A 194 34.74 35.04 -44.00
CA SER A 194 35.90 35.96 -44.18
C SER A 194 37.13 35.20 -44.66
N GLY A 195 37.08 33.88 -44.94
CA GLY A 195 38.20 33.07 -45.39
C GLY A 195 39.22 32.72 -44.29
N LEU A 196 38.87 32.94 -42.99
CA LEU A 196 39.76 32.77 -41.83
C LEU A 196 39.53 31.41 -41.10
N ALA A 197 38.55 30.61 -41.50
CA ALA A 197 38.29 29.30 -40.97
C ALA A 197 37.90 28.32 -42.10
N SER A 198 38.03 27.03 -41.85
CA SER A 198 37.59 25.96 -42.76
C SER A 198 36.14 25.60 -42.55
N ILE A 199 35.49 25.03 -43.56
CA ILE A 199 34.13 24.50 -43.44
C ILE A 199 34.04 23.37 -42.39
N ASN A 200 35.13 22.60 -42.22
CA ASN A 200 35.17 21.51 -41.25
C ASN A 200 35.07 22.04 -39.81
N GLU A 201 35.73 23.20 -39.51
CA GLU A 201 35.60 23.83 -38.22
C GLU A 201 34.16 24.23 -37.91
N VAL A 202 33.41 24.75 -38.90
CA VAL A 202 32.00 25.09 -38.74
C VAL A 202 31.14 23.86 -38.48
N LEU A 203 31.43 22.76 -39.19
CA LEU A 203 30.70 21.49 -39.05
C LEU A 203 30.99 20.85 -37.67
N ASP A 204 32.22 20.90 -37.21
CA ASP A 204 32.61 20.39 -35.89
C ASP A 204 31.89 21.13 -34.78
N GLU A 205 31.83 22.48 -34.83
CA GLU A 205 31.12 23.28 -33.83
C GLU A 205 29.60 23.04 -33.87
N LYS A 206 29.02 22.85 -35.05
CA LYS A 206 27.60 22.46 -35.16
C LYS A 206 27.33 21.07 -34.61
N GLN A 207 28.25 20.12 -34.82
CA GLN A 207 28.11 18.79 -34.26
C GLN A 207 28.13 18.80 -32.71
N ILE A 208 28.99 19.64 -32.11
CA ILE A 208 29.04 19.84 -30.67
C ILE A 208 27.70 20.41 -30.18
N LEU A 209 27.15 21.41 -30.85
CA LEU A 209 25.85 21.99 -30.52
C LEU A 209 24.73 20.94 -30.54
N VAL A 210 24.66 20.14 -31.57
CA VAL A 210 23.67 19.06 -31.71
C VAL A 210 23.80 18.03 -30.58
N ASN A 211 25.03 17.73 -30.14
CA ASN A 211 25.24 16.84 -29.01
C ASN A 211 24.70 17.41 -27.71
N PHE A 212 24.93 18.70 -27.41
CA PHE A 212 24.37 19.35 -26.25
C PHE A 212 22.84 19.42 -26.28
N GLU A 213 22.23 19.68 -27.44
CA GLU A 213 20.77 19.68 -27.58
C GLU A 213 20.19 18.28 -27.38
N LYS A 214 20.88 17.24 -27.84
CA LYS A 214 20.51 15.85 -27.58
C LYS A 214 20.58 15.52 -26.08
N ASP A 215 21.65 15.94 -25.41
CA ASP A 215 21.82 15.72 -23.97
C ASP A 215 20.74 16.45 -23.16
N LEU A 216 20.36 17.66 -23.58
CA LEU A 216 19.24 18.41 -22.97
C LEU A 216 17.92 17.63 -23.10
N ASN A 217 17.62 17.08 -24.26
CA ASN A 217 16.39 16.32 -24.47
C ASN A 217 16.36 15.06 -23.58
N LYS A 218 17.49 14.35 -23.50
CA LYS A 218 17.63 13.19 -22.63
C LYS A 218 17.48 13.55 -21.15
N LEU A 219 18.05 14.68 -20.72
CA LEU A 219 17.90 15.18 -19.36
C LEU A 219 16.43 15.49 -19.02
N LYS A 220 15.72 16.14 -19.93
CA LYS A 220 14.29 16.45 -19.78
C LYS A 220 13.42 15.20 -19.69
N GLU A 221 13.71 14.18 -20.49
CA GLU A 221 13.02 12.91 -20.46
C GLU A 221 13.24 12.20 -19.10
N ASN A 222 14.49 12.10 -18.67
CA ASN A 222 14.82 11.49 -17.36
C ASN A 222 14.18 12.25 -16.20
N LYS A 223 14.17 13.57 -16.25
CA LYS A 223 13.52 14.43 -15.24
C LYS A 223 12.02 14.16 -15.19
N LYS A 224 11.37 14.00 -16.35
CA LYS A 224 9.95 13.66 -16.40
C LYS A 224 9.66 12.30 -15.77
N ILE A 225 10.45 11.27 -16.09
CA ILE A 225 10.30 9.94 -15.52
C ILE A 225 10.45 10.01 -13.99
N LEU A 226 11.48 10.68 -13.50
CA LEU A 226 11.72 10.80 -12.06
C LEU A 226 10.61 11.60 -11.35
N ASN A 227 10.07 12.64 -12.00
CA ASN A 227 8.91 13.36 -11.48
C ASN A 227 7.68 12.45 -11.37
N ASP A 228 7.41 11.64 -12.39
CA ASP A 228 6.28 10.72 -12.39
C ASP A 228 6.43 9.66 -11.28
N GLU A 229 7.63 9.13 -11.05
CA GLU A 229 7.95 8.21 -9.95
C GLU A 229 7.69 8.87 -8.59
N ALA A 230 8.16 10.09 -8.39
CA ALA A 230 7.96 10.81 -7.15
C ALA A 230 6.48 11.19 -6.91
N VAL A 231 5.72 11.54 -7.94
CA VAL A 231 4.26 11.80 -7.86
C VAL A 231 3.51 10.53 -7.47
N VAL A 232 3.90 9.36 -8.01
CA VAL A 232 3.32 8.06 -7.63
C VAL A 232 3.59 7.76 -6.16
N LEU A 233 4.79 8.04 -5.65
CA LEU A 233 5.10 7.90 -4.23
C LEU A 233 4.24 8.82 -3.35
N LEU A 234 3.89 10.02 -3.82
CA LEU A 234 2.96 10.90 -3.13
C LEU A 234 1.50 10.43 -3.17
N GLY A 235 1.19 9.39 -3.96
CA GLY A 235 -0.18 8.92 -4.17
C GLY A 235 -1.06 9.89 -4.97
N LEU A 236 -0.45 10.75 -5.78
CA LEU A 236 -1.12 11.74 -6.62
C LEU A 236 -1.18 11.27 -8.09
N ASN A 237 -1.98 11.99 -8.91
CA ASN A 237 -2.01 11.75 -10.35
C ASN A 237 -0.77 12.32 -11.02
N THR A 238 -0.23 11.61 -12.01
CA THR A 238 1.02 11.93 -12.74
C THR A 238 0.94 13.18 -13.63
N ASP A 239 -0.23 13.82 -13.73
CA ASP A 239 -0.41 15.05 -14.52
C ASP A 239 0.16 16.31 -13.85
N LYS A 240 0.66 16.21 -12.63
CA LYS A 240 1.19 17.34 -11.87
C LYS A 240 2.71 17.23 -11.69
N ALA A 241 3.40 18.33 -11.93
CA ALA A 241 4.79 18.46 -11.50
C ALA A 241 4.87 18.68 -9.99
N ILE A 242 5.88 18.10 -9.34
CA ILE A 242 6.15 18.33 -7.93
C ILE A 242 6.75 19.72 -7.75
N GLU A 243 6.29 20.44 -6.73
CA GLU A 243 6.92 21.67 -6.30
C GLU A 243 8.29 21.39 -5.71
N LEU A 244 9.32 22.12 -6.16
CA LEU A 244 10.69 21.93 -5.72
C LEU A 244 11.17 23.22 -5.02
N SER A 245 11.99 23.06 -3.98
CA SER A 245 12.71 24.16 -3.37
C SER A 245 13.79 24.70 -4.31
N ASP A 246 14.11 25.97 -4.21
CA ASP A 246 15.23 26.52 -4.98
C ASP A 246 16.56 25.97 -4.44
N TYR A 247 17.44 25.53 -5.35
CA TYR A 247 18.76 24.97 -5.01
C TYR A 247 19.58 25.89 -4.10
N GLN A 248 19.39 27.20 -4.22
CA GLN A 248 20.12 28.19 -3.42
C GLN A 248 19.58 28.35 -1.99
N SER A 249 18.42 27.77 -1.67
CA SER A 249 17.77 27.84 -0.36
C SER A 249 18.06 26.65 0.54
N ILE A 250 18.72 25.64 0.01
CA ILE A 250 19.12 24.39 0.68
C ILE A 250 20.59 24.45 1.07
#